data_6003132d4754a0e27b2a7c6f35a2a8d4
#
_entry.id   6003132d4754a0e27b2a7c6f35a2a8d4
#
_cell.length_a   1.000
_cell.length_b   1.000
_cell.length_c   1.000
_cell.angle_alpha   90.00
_cell.angle_beta   90.00
_cell.angle_gamma   90.00
#
_symmetry.space_group_name_H-M   'P 1'
#
loop_
_entity.id
_entity.type
_entity.pdbx_description
1 polymer ?
#
loop_
_entity_poly.entity_id
_entity_poly.type
_entity_poly.pdbx_seq_one_letter_code
_entity_poly.pdbx_strand_id
1 'polypeptide(L)'
;MKLSCVGVVCLMSLVSAAGAAEAQSVASLEPATRSPVFMRIFGNAQPPYGFVRFCDGQPEDCAGGSASNDARFSATPEKLSELDEINRAVNKAVEPVTDLEVYGVNELWTLPESKGDCEDFALLKRHILMERGWPASALLLTVVRDEKNEGHAILTARTSQGDFVLDNKTDDVRIWNKTPYHFVMRQSYINPRVWVSLDPSDAATPSSLAGVQANPDKE
;
A
#
# COMPACT_ATOMS: atom_id res chain seq x y z
N MET A 1 -45.01 53.58 79.84
CA MET A 1 -44.04 53.35 78.74
C MET A 1 -44.69 52.32 77.78
N LYS A 2 -45.16 52.75 76.63
CA LYS A 2 -45.89 51.96 75.65
C LYS A 2 -44.99 51.72 74.48
N LEU A 3 -44.70 50.45 74.16
CA LEU A 3 -44.02 50.07 72.96
C LEU A 3 -45.04 49.61 71.92
N SER A 4 -45.07 50.28 70.78
CA SER A 4 -45.87 49.91 69.64
C SER A 4 -45.04 49.02 68.74
N CYS A 5 -45.52 47.83 68.43
CA CYS A 5 -45.01 46.97 67.39
C CYS A 5 -45.63 47.35 66.04
N VAL A 6 -44.80 47.71 65.05
CA VAL A 6 -45.19 47.91 63.68
C VAL A 6 -44.84 46.60 62.91
N GLY A 7 -45.88 45.98 62.38
CA GLY A 7 -45.76 44.79 61.55
C GLY A 7 -45.28 45.19 60.17
N VAL A 8 -44.22 44.55 59.69
CA VAL A 8 -43.77 44.58 58.27
C VAL A 8 -44.28 43.40 57.57
N VAL A 9 -45.15 43.63 56.60
CA VAL A 9 -45.63 42.62 55.61
C VAL A 9 -44.57 42.48 54.51
N CYS A 10 -43.97 41.34 54.45
CA CYS A 10 -42.98 41.03 53.42
C CYS A 10 -43.72 40.32 52.21
N LEU A 11 -43.91 41.03 51.13
CA LEU A 11 -44.36 40.46 49.88
C LEU A 11 -43.25 39.67 49.24
N MET A 12 -43.38 38.34 49.20
CA MET A 12 -42.50 37.48 48.39
C MET A 12 -42.93 37.49 46.93
N SER A 13 -42.13 38.13 46.08
CA SER A 13 -42.27 38.04 44.62
C SER A 13 -41.62 36.76 44.11
N LEU A 14 -42.40 35.83 43.60
CA LEU A 14 -41.91 34.64 42.89
C LEU A 14 -41.41 35.07 41.53
N VAL A 15 -40.08 35.06 41.36
CA VAL A 15 -39.46 35.18 40.02
C VAL A 15 -39.32 33.81 39.44
N SER A 16 -40.16 33.49 38.43
CA SER A 16 -40.03 32.27 37.61
C SER A 16 -38.85 32.46 36.68
N ALA A 17 -37.70 31.83 36.94
CA ALA A 17 -36.60 31.69 35.99
C ALA A 17 -36.96 30.63 34.98
N ALA A 18 -37.32 31.07 33.77
CA ALA A 18 -37.37 30.18 32.60
C ALA A 18 -35.93 29.86 32.20
N GLY A 19 -35.48 28.67 32.51
CA GLY A 19 -34.20 28.13 32.04
C GLY A 19 -34.27 27.86 30.53
N ALA A 20 -33.57 28.69 29.74
CA ALA A 20 -33.30 28.37 28.35
C ALA A 20 -32.33 27.19 28.32
N ALA A 21 -32.77 26.02 27.88
CA ALA A 21 -31.90 24.90 27.58
C ALA A 21 -31.11 25.25 26.33
N GLU A 22 -29.85 25.64 26.50
CA GLU A 22 -28.93 25.70 25.39
C GLU A 22 -28.70 24.27 24.87
N ALA A 23 -29.24 24.00 23.69
CA ALA A 23 -28.92 22.79 22.91
C ALA A 23 -27.43 22.91 22.50
N GLN A 24 -26.55 22.26 23.25
CA GLN A 24 -25.17 22.07 22.82
C GLN A 24 -25.19 21.21 21.55
N SER A 25 -24.96 21.86 20.43
CA SER A 25 -24.64 21.20 19.16
C SER A 25 -23.37 20.37 19.35
N VAL A 26 -23.51 19.07 19.55
CA VAL A 26 -22.43 18.11 19.44
C VAL A 26 -22.05 18.11 17.96
N ALA A 27 -21.05 18.94 17.62
CA ALA A 27 -20.37 18.84 16.34
C ALA A 27 -19.85 17.41 16.25
N SER A 28 -20.47 16.60 15.39
CA SER A 28 -19.97 15.28 15.02
C SER A 28 -18.58 15.49 14.45
N LEU A 29 -17.56 15.20 15.26
CA LEU A 29 -16.20 15.01 14.77
C LEU A 29 -16.26 13.78 13.84
N GLU A 30 -16.50 14.02 12.55
CA GLU A 30 -16.23 13.01 11.55
C GLU A 30 -14.77 12.59 11.74
N PRO A 31 -14.49 11.29 11.96
CA PRO A 31 -13.11 10.85 12.06
C PRO A 31 -12.48 11.21 10.71
N ALA A 32 -11.49 12.11 10.73
CA ALA A 32 -10.68 12.39 9.57
C ALA A 32 -10.17 11.03 9.09
N THR A 33 -10.70 10.53 7.97
CA THR A 33 -10.31 9.26 7.38
C THR A 33 -8.85 9.41 6.95
N ARG A 34 -7.94 9.07 7.87
CA ARG A 34 -6.53 8.94 7.52
C ARG A 34 -6.46 7.89 6.42
N SER A 35 -6.01 8.31 5.24
CA SER A 35 -5.77 7.36 4.16
C SER A 35 -4.95 6.19 4.70
N PRO A 36 -5.33 4.94 4.42
CA PRO A 36 -4.67 3.78 5.01
C PRO A 36 -3.19 3.77 4.61
N VAL A 37 -2.31 3.60 5.59
CA VAL A 37 -0.85 3.47 5.34
C VAL A 37 -0.47 2.08 4.82
N PHE A 38 -1.42 1.16 4.80
CA PHE A 38 -1.27 -0.24 4.36
C PHE A 38 -2.15 -0.53 3.15
N MET A 39 -1.57 -1.18 2.15
CA MET A 39 -2.32 -1.66 0.99
C MET A 39 -3.25 -2.82 1.39
N ARG A 40 -4.43 -2.85 0.79
CA ARG A 40 -5.40 -3.92 0.93
C ARG A 40 -5.35 -4.85 -0.28
N ILE A 41 -5.53 -6.15 -0.03
CA ILE A 41 -5.62 -7.19 -1.06
C ILE A 41 -7.09 -7.45 -1.34
N PHE A 42 -7.45 -7.55 -2.63
CA PHE A 42 -8.83 -7.73 -3.09
C PHE A 42 -9.06 -9.07 -3.79
N GLY A 43 -8.01 -9.82 -4.11
CA GLY A 43 -8.12 -11.11 -4.76
C GLY A 43 -6.78 -11.65 -5.23
N ASN A 44 -6.81 -12.71 -6.03
CA ASN A 44 -5.65 -13.24 -6.72
C ASN A 44 -5.46 -12.51 -8.06
N ALA A 45 -4.21 -12.39 -8.49
CA ALA A 45 -3.84 -11.87 -9.81
C ALA A 45 -2.93 -12.84 -10.54
N GLN A 46 -2.92 -12.76 -11.86
CA GLN A 46 -1.94 -13.49 -12.66
C GLN A 46 -0.59 -12.75 -12.62
N PRO A 47 0.54 -13.44 -12.41
CA PRO A 47 1.84 -12.82 -12.45
C PRO A 47 2.14 -12.26 -13.86
N PRO A 48 2.91 -11.16 -13.97
CA PRO A 48 3.45 -10.72 -15.25
C PRO A 48 4.27 -11.84 -15.91
N TYR A 49 4.13 -11.99 -17.21
CA TYR A 49 4.84 -13.07 -17.93
C TYR A 49 6.36 -12.91 -17.85
N GLY A 50 6.87 -11.67 -17.96
CA GLY A 50 8.29 -11.37 -17.78
C GLY A 50 8.82 -11.83 -16.42
N PHE A 51 8.06 -11.60 -15.34
CA PHE A 51 8.41 -12.07 -14.01
C PHE A 51 8.47 -13.60 -13.91
N VAL A 52 7.53 -14.33 -14.53
CA VAL A 52 7.57 -15.81 -14.55
C VAL A 52 8.86 -16.29 -15.19
N ARG A 53 9.24 -15.71 -16.33
CA ARG A 53 10.48 -16.03 -17.05
C ARG A 53 11.73 -15.67 -16.22
N PHE A 54 11.73 -14.53 -15.55
CA PHE A 54 12.79 -14.14 -14.63
C PHE A 54 13.02 -15.18 -13.54
N CYS A 55 11.95 -15.68 -12.92
CA CYS A 55 12.03 -16.70 -11.88
C CYS A 55 12.53 -18.06 -12.36
N ASP A 56 12.38 -18.38 -13.64
CA ASP A 56 12.93 -19.60 -14.22
C ASP A 56 14.46 -19.49 -14.39
N GLY A 57 14.95 -18.30 -14.73
CA GLY A 57 16.38 -18.00 -14.86
C GLY A 57 17.08 -17.65 -13.55
N GLN A 58 16.36 -17.07 -12.58
CA GLN A 58 16.87 -16.59 -11.29
C GLN A 58 16.00 -17.14 -10.13
N PRO A 59 16.02 -18.46 -9.89
CA PRO A 59 15.13 -19.08 -8.90
C PRO A 59 15.38 -18.59 -7.47
N GLU A 60 16.60 -18.15 -7.14
CA GLU A 60 16.99 -17.67 -5.82
C GLU A 60 16.29 -16.35 -5.47
N ASP A 61 16.17 -15.43 -6.44
CA ASP A 61 15.45 -14.17 -6.26
C ASP A 61 13.93 -14.36 -6.12
N CYS A 62 13.41 -15.51 -6.55
CA CYS A 62 12.03 -15.90 -6.43
C CYS A 62 11.78 -16.94 -5.34
N ALA A 63 12.80 -17.29 -4.55
CA ALA A 63 12.64 -18.18 -3.43
C ALA A 63 11.83 -17.48 -2.33
N GLY A 64 10.79 -18.15 -1.83
CA GLY A 64 10.03 -17.67 -0.68
C GLY A 64 10.87 -17.76 0.58
N GLY A 65 11.05 -16.66 1.28
CA GLY A 65 11.48 -16.71 2.67
C GLY A 65 10.41 -17.40 3.51
N SER A 66 10.82 -18.02 4.61
CA SER A 66 9.94 -18.69 5.57
C SER A 66 9.07 -17.67 6.32
N ALA A 67 8.20 -16.95 5.60
CA ALA A 67 7.22 -16.07 6.22
C ALA A 67 6.09 -16.91 6.81
N SER A 68 6.38 -17.51 7.96
CA SER A 68 5.37 -18.26 8.73
C SER A 68 4.32 -17.34 9.38
N ASN A 69 4.47 -16.03 9.26
CA ASN A 69 3.63 -15.05 9.93
C ASN A 69 3.18 -13.95 8.97
N ASP A 70 1.91 -13.56 9.05
CA ASP A 70 1.35 -12.36 8.48
C ASP A 70 1.97 -11.05 9.05
N ALA A 71 2.94 -11.18 9.94
CA ALA A 71 3.64 -10.07 10.56
C ALA A 71 4.40 -9.24 9.53
N ARG A 72 4.19 -7.94 9.60
CA ARG A 72 4.92 -6.97 8.79
C ARG A 72 6.33 -6.80 9.35
N PHE A 73 7.29 -6.57 8.46
CA PHE A 73 8.67 -6.33 8.87
C PHE A 73 8.78 -5.09 9.75
N SER A 74 9.31 -5.26 10.97
CA SER A 74 9.55 -4.16 11.90
C SER A 74 10.88 -3.49 11.56
N ALA A 75 10.83 -2.50 10.66
CA ALA A 75 12.01 -1.77 10.26
C ALA A 75 12.40 -0.74 11.33
N THR A 76 13.69 -0.71 11.68
CA THR A 76 14.24 0.38 12.50
C THR A 76 14.39 1.66 11.67
N PRO A 77 14.61 2.84 12.30
CA PRO A 77 14.88 4.07 11.56
C PRO A 77 16.04 3.93 10.56
N GLU A 78 17.09 3.19 10.92
CA GLU A 78 18.25 2.93 10.06
C GLU A 78 17.84 2.09 8.85
N LYS A 79 17.02 1.05 9.05
CA LYS A 79 16.47 0.24 7.97
C LYS A 79 15.55 1.05 7.03
N LEU A 80 14.76 1.97 7.57
CA LEU A 80 13.97 2.88 6.72
C LEU A 80 14.87 3.81 5.90
N SER A 81 15.97 4.31 6.50
CA SER A 81 16.96 5.12 5.78
C SER A 81 17.67 4.35 4.67
N GLU A 82 17.86 3.03 4.81
CA GLU A 82 18.39 2.18 3.73
C GLU A 82 17.50 2.19 2.48
N LEU A 83 16.18 2.30 2.63
CA LEU A 83 15.28 2.39 1.48
C LEU A 83 15.60 3.60 0.62
N ASP A 84 15.78 4.77 1.24
CA ASP A 84 16.15 6.01 0.53
C ASP A 84 17.53 5.90 -0.10
N GLU A 85 18.51 5.35 0.64
CA GLU A 85 19.87 5.14 0.14
C GLU A 85 19.88 4.26 -1.10
N ILE A 86 19.22 3.09 -1.04
CA ILE A 86 19.20 2.14 -2.16
C ILE A 86 18.39 2.68 -3.34
N ASN A 87 17.26 3.34 -3.07
CA ASN A 87 16.47 3.95 -4.13
C ASN A 87 17.32 4.93 -4.96
N ARG A 88 17.99 5.88 -4.29
CA ARG A 88 18.86 6.87 -4.93
C ARG A 88 20.08 6.24 -5.60
N ALA A 89 20.72 5.26 -4.94
CA ALA A 89 21.92 4.61 -5.47
C ALA A 89 21.62 3.88 -6.79
N VAL A 90 20.53 3.10 -6.85
CA VAL A 90 20.13 2.37 -8.06
C VAL A 90 19.67 3.35 -9.15
N ASN A 91 18.84 4.36 -8.81
CA ASN A 91 18.39 5.36 -9.77
C ASN A 91 19.55 6.11 -10.42
N LYS A 92 20.64 6.32 -9.68
CA LYS A 92 21.86 6.96 -10.22
C LYS A 92 22.73 6.01 -11.04
N ALA A 93 22.74 4.71 -10.68
CA ALA A 93 23.67 3.73 -11.29
C ALA A 93 23.16 3.17 -12.61
N VAL A 94 21.84 3.06 -12.77
CA VAL A 94 21.20 2.46 -13.94
C VAL A 94 20.64 3.56 -14.84
N GLU A 95 20.97 3.50 -16.12
CA GLU A 95 20.42 4.37 -17.16
C GLU A 95 19.03 3.83 -17.59
N PRO A 96 17.96 4.64 -17.55
CA PRO A 96 16.63 4.19 -17.96
C PRO A 96 16.55 4.04 -19.48
N VAL A 97 16.45 2.81 -19.95
CA VAL A 97 16.37 2.43 -21.38
C VAL A 97 15.41 1.26 -21.49
N THR A 98 14.58 1.26 -22.53
CA THR A 98 13.60 0.18 -22.73
C THR A 98 14.26 -1.13 -23.14
N ASP A 99 13.63 -2.25 -22.82
CA ASP A 99 14.05 -3.59 -23.26
C ASP A 99 14.22 -3.70 -24.78
N LEU A 100 13.33 -3.03 -25.52
CA LEU A 100 13.42 -3.02 -26.97
C LEU A 100 14.73 -2.38 -27.46
N GLU A 101 15.21 -1.33 -26.80
CA GLU A 101 16.45 -0.64 -27.17
C GLU A 101 17.70 -1.42 -26.72
N VAL A 102 17.64 -2.09 -25.58
CA VAL A 102 18.79 -2.84 -25.03
C VAL A 102 18.88 -4.25 -25.62
N TYR A 103 17.77 -4.97 -25.66
CA TYR A 103 17.72 -6.41 -25.96
C TYR A 103 16.99 -6.76 -27.26
N GLY A 104 16.30 -5.79 -27.90
CA GLY A 104 15.51 -6.02 -29.10
C GLY A 104 14.20 -6.81 -28.86
N VAL A 105 13.75 -6.90 -27.61
CA VAL A 105 12.49 -7.53 -27.19
C VAL A 105 11.61 -6.54 -26.45
N ASN A 106 10.29 -6.81 -26.37
CA ASN A 106 9.37 -5.84 -25.78
C ASN A 106 9.33 -5.88 -24.26
N GLU A 107 9.74 -7.00 -23.65
CA GLU A 107 9.62 -7.24 -22.22
C GLU A 107 10.65 -8.29 -21.78
N LEU A 108 11.57 -7.95 -20.91
CA LEU A 108 12.59 -8.84 -20.37
C LEU A 108 12.96 -8.43 -18.94
N TRP A 109 12.34 -9.02 -17.97
CA TRP A 109 12.69 -8.83 -16.56
C TRP A 109 14.07 -9.42 -16.27
N THR A 110 15.02 -8.59 -15.86
CA THR A 110 16.39 -9.00 -15.57
C THR A 110 17.02 -8.14 -14.47
N LEU A 111 18.15 -8.60 -13.92
CA LEU A 111 18.98 -7.75 -13.07
C LEU A 111 19.89 -6.91 -13.99
N PRO A 112 19.73 -5.58 -14.04
CA PRO A 112 20.47 -4.75 -14.98
C PRO A 112 21.92 -4.58 -14.55
N GLU A 113 22.84 -4.55 -15.53
CA GLU A 113 24.25 -4.17 -15.27
C GLU A 113 24.42 -2.66 -15.21
N SER A 114 23.85 -1.92 -16.16
CA SER A 114 23.97 -0.46 -16.26
C SER A 114 22.80 0.22 -16.95
N LYS A 115 21.94 -0.54 -17.62
CA LYS A 115 20.77 -0.07 -18.36
C LYS A 115 19.59 -1.01 -18.11
N GLY A 116 18.38 -0.47 -18.05
CA GLY A 116 17.17 -1.24 -17.88
C GLY A 116 15.94 -0.34 -17.76
N ASP A 117 14.77 -0.93 -17.70
CA ASP A 117 13.53 -0.18 -17.49
C ASP A 117 12.92 -0.40 -16.09
N CYS A 118 11.65 -0.07 -15.90
CA CYS A 118 11.09 0.07 -14.55
C CYS A 118 11.18 -1.20 -13.69
N GLU A 119 10.93 -2.37 -14.27
CA GLU A 119 10.99 -3.64 -13.55
C GLU A 119 12.41 -4.04 -13.17
N ASP A 120 13.39 -3.75 -14.03
CA ASP A 120 14.80 -4.02 -13.78
C ASP A 120 15.31 -3.22 -12.58
N PHE A 121 14.95 -1.93 -12.51
CA PHE A 121 15.22 -1.10 -11.33
C PHE A 121 14.59 -1.70 -10.05
N ALA A 122 13.34 -2.15 -10.14
CA ALA A 122 12.65 -2.72 -8.99
C ALA A 122 13.30 -4.05 -8.54
N LEU A 123 13.70 -4.89 -9.49
CA LEU A 123 14.43 -6.14 -9.25
C LEU A 123 15.77 -5.88 -8.58
N LEU A 124 16.57 -4.96 -9.10
CA LEU A 124 17.89 -4.64 -8.56
C LEU A 124 17.80 -4.06 -7.14
N LYS A 125 16.87 -3.14 -6.88
CA LYS A 125 16.63 -2.61 -5.54
C LYS A 125 16.26 -3.73 -4.57
N ARG A 126 15.36 -4.63 -4.99
CA ARG A 126 14.95 -5.78 -4.21
C ARG A 126 16.14 -6.69 -3.89
N HIS A 127 16.92 -7.05 -4.89
CA HIS A 127 18.11 -7.91 -4.76
C HIS A 127 19.10 -7.33 -3.73
N ILE A 128 19.50 -6.07 -3.88
CA ILE A 128 20.44 -5.40 -2.97
C ILE A 128 19.89 -5.33 -1.53
N LEU A 129 18.59 -5.01 -1.37
CA LEU A 129 17.97 -4.97 -0.04
C LEU A 129 17.91 -6.35 0.62
N MET A 130 17.67 -7.42 -0.15
CA MET A 130 17.72 -8.79 0.34
C MET A 130 19.14 -9.16 0.80
N GLU A 131 20.18 -8.81 0.05
CA GLU A 131 21.58 -8.98 0.46
C GLU A 131 21.91 -8.22 1.76
N ARG A 132 21.24 -7.08 2.00
CA ARG A 132 21.34 -6.30 3.24
C ARG A 132 20.48 -6.85 4.38
N GLY A 133 19.87 -8.01 4.20
CA GLY A 133 19.12 -8.73 5.23
C GLY A 133 17.64 -8.34 5.36
N TRP A 134 17.07 -7.65 4.35
CA TRP A 134 15.62 -7.49 4.28
C TRP A 134 14.97 -8.81 3.88
N PRO A 135 13.90 -9.24 4.56
CA PRO A 135 13.21 -10.46 4.16
C PRO A 135 12.47 -10.27 2.84
N ALA A 136 12.52 -11.27 1.97
CA ALA A 136 11.82 -11.25 0.68
C ALA A 136 10.31 -10.95 0.83
N SER A 137 9.69 -11.39 1.93
CA SER A 137 8.29 -11.13 2.28
C SER A 137 7.97 -9.65 2.56
N ALA A 138 8.99 -8.83 2.80
CA ALA A 138 8.84 -7.39 2.97
C ALA A 138 9.13 -6.60 1.69
N LEU A 139 9.67 -7.22 0.64
CA LEU A 139 10.10 -6.57 -0.59
C LEU A 139 9.30 -7.12 -1.77
N LEU A 140 8.23 -6.44 -2.13
CA LEU A 140 7.22 -6.95 -3.06
C LEU A 140 7.22 -6.15 -4.37
N LEU A 141 7.55 -6.81 -5.48
CA LEU A 141 7.37 -6.24 -6.80
C LEU A 141 5.90 -5.90 -7.00
N THR A 142 5.63 -4.72 -7.50
CA THR A 142 4.28 -4.15 -7.58
C THR A 142 4.08 -3.51 -8.95
N VAL A 143 2.96 -3.81 -9.58
CA VAL A 143 2.54 -3.20 -10.85
C VAL A 143 1.49 -2.15 -10.55
N VAL A 144 1.68 -0.99 -11.12
CA VAL A 144 0.80 0.18 -11.02
C VAL A 144 0.46 0.72 -12.41
N ARG A 145 -0.49 1.63 -12.47
CA ARG A 145 -0.67 2.56 -13.59
C ARG A 145 -0.26 3.96 -13.12
N ASP A 146 0.55 4.61 -13.91
CA ASP A 146 1.00 5.97 -13.63
C ASP A 146 -0.06 7.03 -14.00
N GLU A 147 0.30 8.31 -13.90
CA GLU A 147 -0.59 9.45 -14.18
C GLU A 147 -1.06 9.51 -15.63
N LYS A 148 -0.34 8.84 -16.54
CA LYS A 148 -0.71 8.72 -17.96
C LYS A 148 -1.50 7.45 -18.25
N ASN A 149 -1.81 6.66 -17.19
CA ASN A 149 -2.43 5.34 -17.30
C ASN A 149 -1.54 4.31 -18.02
N GLU A 150 -0.22 4.52 -18.04
CA GLU A 150 0.76 3.57 -18.55
C GLU A 150 1.14 2.56 -17.47
N GLY A 151 1.43 1.31 -17.89
CA GLY A 151 1.93 0.28 -16.98
C GLY A 151 3.30 0.68 -16.42
N HIS A 152 3.49 0.43 -15.10
CA HIS A 152 4.75 0.75 -14.43
C HIS A 152 5.02 -0.23 -13.30
N ALA A 153 6.28 -0.65 -13.16
CA ALA A 153 6.72 -1.55 -12.10
C ALA A 153 7.54 -0.80 -11.04
N ILE A 154 7.25 -1.09 -9.78
CA ILE A 154 7.91 -0.47 -8.62
C ILE A 154 8.22 -1.54 -7.58
N LEU A 155 9.07 -1.22 -6.61
CA LEU A 155 9.26 -2.04 -5.43
C LEU A 155 8.45 -1.46 -4.26
N THR A 156 7.69 -2.31 -3.58
CA THR A 156 7.01 -1.96 -2.33
C THR A 156 7.71 -2.61 -1.14
N ALA A 157 8.15 -1.79 -0.17
CA ALA A 157 8.64 -2.25 1.12
C ALA A 157 7.48 -2.32 2.14
N ARG A 158 7.09 -3.54 2.52
CA ARG A 158 5.98 -3.84 3.43
C ARG A 158 6.48 -3.84 4.88
N THR A 159 6.29 -2.74 5.60
CA THR A 159 6.76 -2.58 6.99
C THR A 159 5.62 -2.39 7.99
N SER A 160 5.93 -2.45 9.28
CA SER A 160 4.98 -2.14 10.36
C SER A 160 4.55 -0.66 10.40
N GLN A 161 5.34 0.23 9.79
CA GLN A 161 5.03 1.66 9.71
C GLN A 161 4.22 2.03 8.47
N GLY A 162 4.11 1.15 7.49
CA GLY A 162 3.37 1.37 6.24
C GLY A 162 3.98 0.60 5.08
N ASP A 163 3.36 0.72 3.93
CA ASP A 163 3.88 0.22 2.67
C ASP A 163 4.56 1.38 1.94
N PHE A 164 5.89 1.31 1.81
CA PHE A 164 6.72 2.34 1.17
C PHE A 164 7.05 1.95 -0.27
N VAL A 165 7.09 2.94 -1.14
CA VAL A 165 7.37 2.77 -2.58
C VAL A 165 8.76 3.26 -2.89
N LEU A 166 9.55 2.40 -3.54
CA LEU A 166 10.82 2.70 -4.18
C LEU A 166 10.59 2.68 -5.69
N ASP A 167 10.98 3.75 -6.38
CA ASP A 167 10.61 4.03 -7.76
C ASP A 167 11.79 4.60 -8.55
N ASN A 168 11.92 4.25 -9.82
CA ASN A 168 12.95 4.83 -10.68
C ASN A 168 12.58 6.22 -11.23
N LYS A 169 11.30 6.61 -11.15
CA LYS A 169 10.83 7.94 -11.56
C LYS A 169 11.09 9.03 -10.51
N THR A 170 11.41 8.65 -9.27
CA THR A 170 11.70 9.59 -8.17
C THR A 170 12.71 9.02 -7.18
N ASP A 171 13.55 9.89 -6.66
CA ASP A 171 14.50 9.53 -5.60
C ASP A 171 13.86 9.43 -4.22
N ASP A 172 12.68 10.02 -4.03
CA ASP A 172 12.00 10.04 -2.74
C ASP A 172 11.23 8.74 -2.51
N VAL A 173 11.53 8.06 -1.41
CA VAL A 173 10.70 6.95 -0.93
C VAL A 173 9.44 7.51 -0.24
N ARG A 174 8.28 7.05 -0.68
CA ARG A 174 6.98 7.56 -0.20
C ARG A 174 6.08 6.43 0.26
N ILE A 175 5.19 6.72 1.22
CA ILE A 175 4.07 5.84 1.52
C ILE A 175 3.18 5.73 0.27
N TRP A 176 2.72 4.53 -0.04
CA TRP A 176 1.98 4.19 -1.25
C TRP A 176 0.82 5.14 -1.56
N ASN A 177 0.04 5.56 -0.57
CA ASN A 177 -1.10 6.47 -0.72
C ASN A 177 -0.72 7.95 -0.90
N LYS A 178 0.57 8.25 -0.96
CA LYS A 178 1.13 9.57 -1.30
C LYS A 178 1.79 9.59 -2.67
N THR A 179 1.70 8.49 -3.40
CA THR A 179 2.08 8.41 -4.80
C THR A 179 0.86 8.70 -5.69
N PRO A 180 1.04 9.15 -6.92
CA PRO A 180 -0.07 9.43 -7.84
C PRO A 180 -0.58 8.18 -8.56
N TYR A 181 -0.15 6.99 -8.16
CA TYR A 181 -0.37 5.74 -8.87
C TYR A 181 -1.70 5.08 -8.54
N HIS A 182 -2.26 4.40 -9.55
CA HIS A 182 -3.30 3.40 -9.38
C HIS A 182 -2.65 2.02 -9.23
N PHE A 183 -2.80 1.41 -8.06
CA PHE A 183 -2.18 0.12 -7.72
C PHE A 183 -3.00 -1.02 -8.30
N VAL A 184 -2.39 -1.86 -9.13
CA VAL A 184 -3.06 -2.95 -9.84
C VAL A 184 -2.85 -4.28 -9.13
N MET A 185 -1.60 -4.69 -8.96
CA MET A 185 -1.26 -5.98 -8.35
C MET A 185 0.15 -5.96 -7.78
N ARG A 186 0.44 -6.92 -6.91
CA ARG A 186 1.79 -7.13 -6.36
C ARG A 186 2.05 -8.59 -6.04
N GLN A 187 3.30 -8.91 -5.75
CA GLN A 187 3.67 -10.19 -5.15
C GLN A 187 2.96 -10.42 -3.81
N SER A 188 2.63 -11.68 -3.53
CA SER A 188 2.23 -12.12 -2.21
C SER A 188 3.44 -12.15 -1.27
N TYR A 189 3.26 -11.67 -0.03
CA TYR A 189 4.28 -11.73 1.00
C TYR A 189 4.52 -13.17 1.53
N ILE A 190 3.60 -14.09 1.24
CA ILE A 190 3.68 -15.50 1.64
C ILE A 190 4.52 -16.30 0.63
N ASN A 191 4.26 -16.08 -0.65
CA ASN A 191 4.93 -16.75 -1.74
C ASN A 191 5.18 -15.75 -2.87
N PRO A 192 6.43 -15.39 -3.17
CA PRO A 192 6.74 -14.38 -4.18
C PRO A 192 6.35 -14.78 -5.60
N ARG A 193 6.11 -16.07 -5.89
CA ARG A 193 5.61 -16.54 -7.18
C ARG A 193 4.09 -16.35 -7.36
N VAL A 194 3.37 -16.06 -6.26
CA VAL A 194 1.93 -15.77 -6.26
C VAL A 194 1.73 -14.26 -6.29
N TRP A 195 0.78 -13.81 -7.08
CA TRP A 195 0.42 -12.40 -7.18
C TRP A 195 -1.01 -12.17 -6.68
N VAL A 196 -1.24 -10.99 -6.15
CA VAL A 196 -2.52 -10.58 -5.56
C VAL A 196 -2.96 -9.25 -6.14
N SER A 197 -4.26 -9.09 -6.32
CA SER A 197 -4.85 -7.84 -6.78
C SER A 197 -4.90 -6.80 -5.67
N LEU A 198 -4.59 -5.56 -6.06
CA LEU A 198 -4.73 -4.35 -5.25
C LEU A 198 -5.88 -3.47 -5.75
N ASP A 199 -6.55 -3.87 -6.83
CA ASP A 199 -7.67 -3.15 -7.42
C ASP A 199 -8.98 -3.53 -6.73
N PRO A 200 -9.70 -2.57 -6.12
CA PRO A 200 -10.99 -2.82 -5.50
C PRO A 200 -12.06 -3.41 -6.43
N SER A 201 -11.95 -3.17 -7.74
CA SER A 201 -12.90 -3.71 -8.73
C SER A 201 -12.86 -5.24 -8.80
N ASP A 202 -11.73 -5.85 -8.50
CA ASP A 202 -11.59 -7.32 -8.47
C ASP A 202 -12.34 -7.95 -7.29
N ALA A 203 -12.60 -7.19 -6.22
CA ALA A 203 -13.39 -7.66 -5.08
C ALA A 203 -14.88 -7.75 -5.38
N ALA A 204 -15.35 -6.99 -6.37
CA ALA A 204 -16.77 -6.94 -6.76
C ALA A 204 -17.16 -8.02 -7.77
N THR A 205 -16.22 -8.76 -8.31
CA THR A 205 -16.50 -9.90 -9.17
C THR A 205 -16.63 -11.14 -8.26
N PRO A 206 -17.85 -11.58 -7.90
CA PRO A 206 -18.03 -12.93 -7.37
C PRO A 206 -17.59 -13.81 -8.54
N SER A 207 -16.38 -14.33 -8.41
CA SER A 207 -15.72 -15.01 -9.48
C SER A 207 -16.68 -15.97 -10.18
N SER A 208 -16.65 -15.97 -11.45
CA SER A 208 -16.77 -17.07 -12.40
C SER A 208 -16.42 -18.50 -11.89
N LEU A 209 -16.46 -18.76 -10.60
CA LEU A 209 -16.48 -20.08 -9.98
C LEU A 209 -17.85 -20.76 -10.11
N ALA A 210 -18.87 -20.04 -10.58
CA ALA A 210 -20.18 -20.62 -10.89
C ALA A 210 -20.33 -21.10 -12.33
N GLY A 211 -19.25 -21.16 -13.10
CA GLY A 211 -19.26 -21.47 -14.54
C GLY A 211 -18.99 -22.92 -14.94
N VAL A 212 -19.02 -23.87 -14.01
CA VAL A 212 -19.06 -25.29 -14.38
C VAL A 212 -20.42 -25.85 -13.91
N GLN A 213 -21.48 -25.45 -14.57
CA GLN A 213 -22.67 -26.28 -14.66
C GLN A 213 -22.33 -27.42 -15.61
N ALA A 214 -22.11 -28.60 -15.05
CA ALA A 214 -22.17 -29.83 -15.82
C ALA A 214 -23.54 -29.86 -16.51
N ASN A 215 -23.53 -29.87 -17.82
CA ASN A 215 -24.74 -30.08 -18.61
C ASN A 215 -25.11 -31.59 -18.49
N PRO A 216 -26.24 -31.96 -17.86
CA PRO A 216 -26.60 -33.36 -17.66
C PRO A 216 -27.27 -34.01 -18.86
N ASP A 217 -27.35 -33.33 -20.01
CA ASP A 217 -28.02 -33.84 -21.21
C ASP A 217 -27.05 -34.02 -22.36
N LYS A 218 -26.34 -35.15 -22.35
CA LYS A 218 -25.92 -35.88 -23.56
C LYS A 218 -25.84 -37.36 -23.24
N GLU A 219 -26.96 -38.04 -23.39
CA GLU A 219 -27.02 -39.41 -23.84
C GLU A 219 -26.77 -39.49 -25.34
#